data_162e236bc2b3f88e30ec5164cc5290ac
#
_entry.id   162e236bc2b3f88e30ec5164cc5290ac
#
_cell.length_a   1.000
_cell.length_b   1.000
_cell.length_c   1.000
_cell.angle_alpha   90.00
_cell.angle_beta   90.00
_cell.angle_gamma   90.00
#
_symmetry.space_group_name_H-M   'P 1'
#
loop_
_entity.id
_entity.type
_entity.pdbx_description
1 polymer ?
#
loop_
_entity_poly.entity_id
_entity_poly.type
_entity_poly.pdbx_seq_one_letter_code
_entity_poly.pdbx_strand_id
1 'polypeptide(L)'
;VWFQDVEVPAENLVGEEGKGWSIGKFLLSHERTAIAGVGVSKRELVYLKHLAAVHNYHGKPAIEDPVFMDRVAELEIDLLALEMTVLRVASVEASGAEPGPEASILKIRGTEIQQRLTELQLEVVGQSALPHLPMAWGDNWMGETPGAVHSAPLAARYLNNRKTSIYGGTNEIQRNIIAQRVLGL
;
A
#
# COMPACT_ATOMS: atom_id res chain seq x y z
N VAL A 1 20.14 -7.03 -4.16
CA VAL A 1 20.39 -8.48 -4.10
C VAL A 1 21.57 -8.76 -5.02
N TRP A 2 22.54 -9.52 -4.53
CA TRP A 2 23.70 -9.95 -5.29
C TRP A 2 23.63 -11.44 -5.48
N PHE A 3 23.91 -11.91 -6.69
CA PHE A 3 24.00 -13.34 -7.04
C PHE A 3 25.47 -13.62 -7.37
N GLN A 4 26.10 -14.53 -6.65
CA GLN A 4 27.48 -14.92 -6.86
C GLN A 4 27.50 -16.45 -7.00
N ASP A 5 27.92 -16.93 -8.16
CA ASP A 5 28.08 -18.35 -8.48
C ASP A 5 26.84 -19.22 -8.13
N VAL A 6 25.64 -18.63 -8.36
CA VAL A 6 24.35 -19.33 -8.11
C VAL A 6 24.02 -20.21 -9.30
N GLU A 7 24.00 -21.51 -9.07
CA GLU A 7 23.57 -22.50 -10.07
C GLU A 7 22.06 -22.72 -10.00
N VAL A 8 21.41 -22.71 -11.17
CA VAL A 8 19.98 -23.02 -11.31
C VAL A 8 19.80 -24.01 -12.47
N PRO A 9 18.82 -24.93 -12.42
CA PRO A 9 18.52 -25.83 -13.53
C PRO A 9 18.18 -25.05 -14.80
N ALA A 10 18.69 -25.49 -15.95
CA ALA A 10 18.48 -24.81 -17.24
C ALA A 10 17.01 -24.75 -17.66
N GLU A 11 16.21 -25.75 -17.24
CA GLU A 11 14.75 -25.80 -17.46
C GLU A 11 13.98 -24.70 -16.70
N ASN A 12 14.60 -24.01 -15.73
CA ASN A 12 14.01 -22.88 -15.05
C ASN A 12 14.10 -21.57 -15.86
N LEU A 13 14.71 -21.59 -17.05
CA LEU A 13 14.74 -20.45 -17.93
C LEU A 13 13.31 -20.08 -18.39
N VAL A 14 12.90 -18.86 -18.12
CA VAL A 14 11.60 -18.31 -18.57
C VAL A 14 11.80 -17.58 -19.88
N GLY A 15 11.23 -18.10 -20.97
CA GLY A 15 11.33 -17.54 -22.31
C GLY A 15 12.68 -17.82 -22.97
N GLU A 16 13.17 -16.88 -23.78
CA GLU A 16 14.41 -17.00 -24.53
C GLU A 16 15.56 -16.27 -23.85
N GLU A 17 16.77 -16.81 -23.97
CA GLU A 17 17.99 -16.17 -23.48
C GLU A 17 18.14 -14.76 -24.08
N GLY A 18 18.49 -13.77 -23.24
CA GLY A 18 18.65 -12.38 -23.63
C GLY A 18 17.32 -11.60 -23.76
N LYS A 19 16.14 -12.22 -23.58
CA LYS A 19 14.82 -11.55 -23.69
C LYS A 19 14.21 -11.11 -22.37
N GLY A 20 14.91 -11.25 -21.25
CA GLY A 20 14.39 -10.94 -19.91
C GLY A 20 13.83 -9.54 -19.76
N TRP A 21 14.37 -8.53 -20.46
CA TRP A 21 13.85 -7.16 -20.40
C TRP A 21 12.43 -7.02 -20.96
N SER A 22 12.09 -7.73 -22.04
CA SER A 22 10.73 -7.73 -22.59
C SER A 22 9.74 -8.37 -21.64
N ILE A 23 10.13 -9.47 -20.97
CA ILE A 23 9.33 -10.14 -19.94
C ILE A 23 9.15 -9.21 -18.72
N GLY A 24 10.22 -8.54 -18.28
CA GLY A 24 10.14 -7.56 -17.19
C GLY A 24 9.19 -6.40 -17.49
N LYS A 25 9.22 -5.84 -18.70
CA LYS A 25 8.27 -4.79 -19.12
C LYS A 25 6.82 -5.27 -19.12
N PHE A 26 6.57 -6.47 -19.61
CA PHE A 26 5.25 -7.08 -19.61
C PHE A 26 4.74 -7.24 -18.17
N LEU A 27 5.53 -7.82 -17.26
CA LEU A 27 5.19 -7.99 -15.85
C LEU A 27 4.84 -6.65 -15.21
N LEU A 28 5.70 -5.64 -15.36
CA LEU A 28 5.50 -4.31 -14.78
C LEU A 28 4.23 -3.60 -15.27
N SER A 29 3.75 -3.89 -16.48
CA SER A 29 2.51 -3.31 -16.98
C SER A 29 1.27 -3.90 -16.29
N HIS A 30 1.30 -5.18 -15.94
CA HIS A 30 0.17 -5.90 -15.32
C HIS A 30 0.17 -5.80 -13.78
N GLU A 31 1.32 -5.59 -13.15
CA GLU A 31 1.45 -5.53 -11.69
C GLU A 31 0.77 -4.28 -11.09
N ARG A 32 0.62 -3.20 -11.85
CA ARG A 32 0.14 -1.89 -11.37
C ARG A 32 -1.27 -1.95 -10.77
N THR A 33 -2.15 -2.77 -11.33
CA THR A 33 -3.52 -2.94 -10.84
C THR A 33 -3.52 -3.59 -9.44
N ALA A 34 -2.66 -4.58 -9.21
CA ALA A 34 -2.51 -5.22 -7.91
C ALA A 34 -1.89 -4.28 -6.86
N ILE A 35 -0.93 -3.42 -7.25
CA ILE A 35 -0.28 -2.45 -6.35
C ILE A 35 -1.26 -1.42 -5.79
N ALA A 36 -2.36 -1.12 -6.49
CA ALA A 36 -3.41 -0.23 -5.98
C ALA A 36 -3.96 -0.67 -4.61
N GLY A 37 -3.99 -1.98 -4.33
CA GLY A 37 -4.24 -2.53 -3.00
C GLY A 37 -5.61 -2.17 -2.42
N VAL A 38 -6.66 -1.99 -3.24
CA VAL A 38 -7.99 -1.54 -2.81
C VAL A 38 -8.57 -2.44 -1.73
N GLY A 39 -8.53 -3.76 -1.91
CA GLY A 39 -9.08 -4.71 -0.93
C GLY A 39 -8.37 -4.63 0.44
N VAL A 40 -7.04 -4.51 0.42
CA VAL A 40 -6.24 -4.31 1.65
C VAL A 40 -6.60 -2.97 2.29
N SER A 41 -6.68 -1.90 1.52
CA SER A 41 -7.00 -0.56 2.03
C SER A 41 -8.41 -0.50 2.63
N LYS A 42 -9.40 -1.18 2.05
CA LYS A 42 -10.75 -1.29 2.63
C LYS A 42 -10.73 -1.98 3.99
N ARG A 43 -10.00 -3.08 4.12
CA ARG A 43 -9.83 -3.77 5.41
C ARG A 43 -9.15 -2.87 6.44
N GLU A 44 -8.10 -2.17 6.03
CA GLU A 44 -7.37 -1.25 6.92
C GLU A 44 -8.22 -0.03 7.32
N LEU A 45 -9.13 0.43 6.46
CA LEU A 45 -10.09 1.49 6.80
C LEU A 45 -11.09 1.02 7.86
N VAL A 46 -11.62 -0.20 7.73
CA VAL A 46 -12.48 -0.80 8.78
C VAL A 46 -11.73 -0.90 10.10
N TYR A 47 -10.47 -1.34 10.05
CA TYR A 47 -9.62 -1.43 11.23
C TYR A 47 -9.34 -0.05 11.85
N LEU A 48 -9.08 0.98 11.04
CA LEU A 48 -8.92 2.36 11.51
C LEU A 48 -10.16 2.86 12.26
N LYS A 49 -11.36 2.62 11.71
CA LYS A 49 -12.63 3.00 12.36
C LYS A 49 -12.83 2.26 13.69
N HIS A 50 -12.42 0.99 13.76
CA HIS A 50 -12.42 0.24 15.02
C HIS A 50 -11.46 0.85 16.05
N LEU A 51 -10.22 1.15 15.65
CA LEU A 51 -9.26 1.83 16.52
C LEU A 51 -9.80 3.18 17.02
N ALA A 52 -10.42 3.96 16.14
CA ALA A 52 -11.01 5.25 16.49
C ALA A 52 -12.14 5.15 17.52
N ALA A 53 -12.87 4.02 17.52
CA ALA A 53 -13.95 3.78 18.48
C ALA A 53 -13.44 3.37 19.88
N VAL A 54 -12.27 2.71 19.96
CA VAL A 54 -11.78 2.13 21.24
C VAL A 54 -10.64 2.93 21.88
N HIS A 55 -9.95 3.78 21.13
CA HIS A 55 -8.84 4.57 21.67
C HIS A 55 -9.27 5.97 22.09
N ASN A 56 -8.73 6.39 23.24
CA ASN A 56 -8.90 7.76 23.72
C ASN A 56 -8.02 8.72 22.91
N TYR A 57 -8.66 9.73 22.34
CA TYR A 57 -8.05 10.79 21.56
C TYR A 57 -8.51 12.14 22.12
N HIS A 58 -7.61 12.86 22.78
CA HIS A 58 -7.93 14.13 23.46
C HIS A 58 -9.09 14.04 24.46
N GLY A 59 -9.18 12.97 25.23
CA GLY A 59 -10.15 12.80 26.32
C GLY A 59 -11.47 12.12 25.94
N LYS A 60 -11.65 11.75 24.66
CA LYS A 60 -12.83 11.02 24.14
C LYS A 60 -12.41 10.04 23.04
N PRO A 61 -13.25 9.07 22.64
CA PRO A 61 -12.96 8.23 21.48
C PRO A 61 -12.71 9.07 20.21
N ALA A 62 -11.69 8.71 19.42
CA ALA A 62 -11.34 9.45 18.20
C ALA A 62 -12.49 9.55 17.18
N ILE A 63 -13.41 8.55 17.20
CA ILE A 63 -14.60 8.57 16.34
C ILE A 63 -15.57 9.73 16.67
N GLU A 64 -15.47 10.32 17.86
CA GLU A 64 -16.26 11.48 18.28
C GLU A 64 -15.57 12.81 18.00
N ASP A 65 -14.34 12.78 17.46
CA ASP A 65 -13.62 13.99 17.06
C ASP A 65 -13.92 14.31 15.59
N PRO A 66 -14.60 15.44 15.30
CA PRO A 66 -15.02 15.77 13.93
C PRO A 66 -13.83 16.02 13.01
N VAL A 67 -12.74 16.59 13.50
CA VAL A 67 -11.55 16.90 12.67
C VAL A 67 -10.85 15.60 12.27
N PHE A 68 -10.75 14.65 13.19
CA PHE A 68 -10.22 13.33 12.88
C PHE A 68 -11.12 12.59 11.88
N MET A 69 -12.43 12.60 12.09
CA MET A 69 -13.39 11.91 11.21
C MET A 69 -13.50 12.54 9.84
N ASP A 70 -13.31 13.85 9.69
CA ASP A 70 -13.22 14.48 8.37
C ASP A 70 -12.05 13.94 7.56
N ARG A 71 -10.89 13.71 8.18
CA ARG A 71 -9.73 13.08 7.51
C ARG A 71 -9.99 11.62 7.14
N VAL A 72 -10.73 10.91 7.96
CA VAL A 72 -11.17 9.53 7.65
C VAL A 72 -12.16 9.54 6.47
N ALA A 73 -13.09 10.48 6.45
CA ALA A 73 -14.06 10.62 5.35
C ALA A 73 -13.39 10.98 4.02
N GLU A 74 -12.43 11.91 4.01
CA GLU A 74 -11.62 12.22 2.82
C GLU A 74 -10.90 10.96 2.29
N LEU A 75 -10.31 10.17 3.18
CA LEU A 75 -9.62 8.94 2.82
C LEU A 75 -10.59 7.90 2.24
N GLU A 76 -11.81 7.81 2.77
CA GLU A 76 -12.86 6.92 2.28
C GLU A 76 -13.33 7.33 0.87
N ILE A 77 -13.48 8.62 0.61
CA ILE A 77 -13.80 9.17 -0.71
C ILE A 77 -12.67 8.86 -1.71
N ASP A 78 -11.42 9.08 -1.33
CA ASP A 78 -10.25 8.77 -2.16
C ASP A 78 -10.19 7.28 -2.50
N LEU A 79 -10.48 6.41 -1.53
CA LEU A 79 -10.49 4.95 -1.73
C LEU A 79 -11.62 4.50 -2.65
N LEU A 80 -12.80 5.11 -2.54
CA LEU A 80 -13.92 4.84 -3.45
C LEU A 80 -13.59 5.25 -4.88
N ALA A 81 -13.00 6.43 -5.08
CA ALA A 81 -12.54 6.90 -6.39
C ALA A 81 -11.48 5.98 -6.99
N LEU A 82 -10.54 5.50 -6.16
CA LEU A 82 -9.53 4.52 -6.57
C LEU A 82 -10.18 3.20 -7.00
N GLU A 83 -11.15 2.69 -6.25
CA GLU A 83 -11.88 1.46 -6.58
C GLU A 83 -12.57 1.57 -7.94
N MET A 84 -13.29 2.67 -8.19
CA MET A 84 -13.95 2.89 -9.48
C MET A 84 -12.94 2.95 -10.63
N THR A 85 -11.77 3.52 -10.40
CA THR A 85 -10.68 3.57 -11.39
C THR A 85 -10.10 2.18 -11.65
N VAL A 86 -9.89 1.35 -10.61
CA VAL A 86 -9.45 -0.05 -10.75
C VAL A 86 -10.45 -0.85 -11.58
N LEU A 87 -11.75 -0.74 -11.28
CA LEU A 87 -12.81 -1.45 -12.01
C LEU A 87 -12.84 -1.05 -13.48
N ARG A 88 -12.63 0.24 -13.78
CA ARG A 88 -12.55 0.72 -15.17
C ARG A 88 -11.36 0.13 -15.91
N VAL A 89 -10.17 0.12 -15.30
CA VAL A 89 -8.97 -0.47 -15.90
C VAL A 89 -9.16 -1.98 -16.09
N ALA A 90 -9.66 -2.69 -15.10
CA ALA A 90 -9.93 -4.12 -15.19
C ALA A 90 -10.95 -4.46 -16.30
N SER A 91 -11.95 -3.61 -16.53
CA SER A 91 -12.90 -3.77 -17.63
C SER A 91 -12.23 -3.63 -19.00
N VAL A 92 -11.25 -2.73 -19.15
CA VAL A 92 -10.45 -2.58 -20.38
C VAL A 92 -9.59 -3.81 -20.61
N GLU A 93 -8.88 -4.28 -19.58
CA GLU A 93 -8.07 -5.52 -19.64
C GLU A 93 -8.93 -6.74 -20.02
N ALA A 94 -10.12 -6.87 -19.44
CA ALA A 94 -11.06 -7.96 -19.73
C ALA A 94 -11.56 -7.96 -21.18
N SER A 95 -11.53 -6.80 -21.86
CA SER A 95 -11.84 -6.70 -23.30
C SER A 95 -10.67 -7.08 -24.21
N GLY A 96 -9.51 -7.46 -23.63
CA GLY A 96 -8.29 -7.81 -24.37
C GLY A 96 -7.45 -6.60 -24.81
N ALA A 97 -7.78 -5.39 -24.33
CA ALA A 97 -6.99 -4.20 -24.59
C ALA A 97 -5.88 -4.03 -23.52
N GLU A 98 -4.76 -3.45 -23.93
CA GLU A 98 -3.70 -3.12 -22.96
C GLU A 98 -4.14 -1.98 -22.03
N PRO A 99 -3.77 -2.05 -20.72
CA PRO A 99 -3.99 -0.96 -19.78
C PRO A 99 -3.32 0.33 -20.27
N GLY A 100 -4.05 1.41 -20.24
CA GLY A 100 -3.52 2.72 -20.56
C GLY A 100 -2.61 3.31 -19.48
N PRO A 101 -2.13 4.55 -19.67
CA PRO A 101 -1.30 5.25 -18.69
C PRO A 101 -2.03 5.53 -17.35
N GLU A 102 -3.35 5.44 -17.33
CA GLU A 102 -4.18 5.51 -16.12
C GLU A 102 -3.80 4.46 -15.07
N ALA A 103 -3.23 3.32 -15.47
CA ALA A 103 -2.66 2.33 -14.54
C ALA A 103 -1.58 2.93 -13.63
N SER A 104 -0.86 3.97 -14.09
CA SER A 104 0.09 4.72 -13.27
C SER A 104 -0.59 5.54 -12.17
N ILE A 105 -1.81 6.04 -12.41
CA ILE A 105 -2.62 6.74 -11.40
C ILE A 105 -2.98 5.77 -10.25
N LEU A 106 -3.32 4.52 -10.57
CA LEU A 106 -3.65 3.49 -9.59
C LEU A 106 -2.50 3.28 -8.60
N LYS A 107 -1.27 3.20 -9.11
CA LYS A 107 -0.09 3.03 -8.25
C LYS A 107 0.14 4.25 -7.36
N ILE A 108 0.07 5.47 -7.89
CA ILE A 108 0.27 6.70 -7.12
C ILE A 108 -0.78 6.78 -6.01
N ARG A 109 -2.07 6.77 -6.39
CA ARG A 109 -3.17 6.96 -5.43
C ARG A 109 -3.27 5.82 -4.42
N GLY A 110 -3.08 4.57 -4.86
CA GLY A 110 -3.10 3.41 -3.98
C GLY A 110 -2.04 3.50 -2.89
N THR A 111 -0.81 3.88 -3.25
CA THR A 111 0.29 4.01 -2.26
C THR A 111 0.11 5.21 -1.33
N GLU A 112 -0.43 6.32 -1.81
CA GLU A 112 -0.76 7.49 -0.98
C GLU A 112 -1.86 7.14 0.06
N ILE A 113 -2.92 6.43 -0.36
CA ILE A 113 -3.99 5.96 0.53
C ILE A 113 -3.43 4.99 1.60
N GLN A 114 -2.60 4.01 1.20
CA GLN A 114 -1.97 3.09 2.16
C GLN A 114 -1.10 3.80 3.19
N GLN A 115 -0.37 4.83 2.78
CA GLN A 115 0.46 5.63 3.69
C GLN A 115 -0.41 6.44 4.66
N ARG A 116 -1.46 7.10 4.19
CA ARG A 116 -2.41 7.86 5.03
C ARG A 116 -3.16 6.94 6.01
N LEU A 117 -3.58 5.75 5.60
CA LEU A 117 -4.20 4.75 6.49
C LEU A 117 -3.30 4.42 7.68
N THR A 118 -2.04 4.09 7.42
CA THR A 118 -1.11 3.73 8.50
C THR A 118 -0.73 4.93 9.37
N GLU A 119 -0.72 6.12 8.82
CA GLU A 119 -0.52 7.38 9.56
C GLU A 119 -1.66 7.65 10.54
N LEU A 120 -2.92 7.58 10.07
CA LEU A 120 -4.08 7.76 10.93
C LEU A 120 -4.22 6.67 11.99
N GLN A 121 -3.88 5.41 11.67
CA GLN A 121 -3.84 4.33 12.66
C GLN A 121 -2.82 4.60 13.77
N LEU A 122 -1.60 5.06 13.39
CA LEU A 122 -0.56 5.40 14.36
C LEU A 122 -0.97 6.59 15.24
N GLU A 123 -1.57 7.61 14.64
CA GLU A 123 -2.02 8.82 15.34
C GLU A 123 -3.08 8.49 16.41
N VAL A 124 -4.09 7.69 16.06
CA VAL A 124 -5.15 7.29 17.00
C VAL A 124 -4.61 6.56 18.22
N VAL A 125 -3.67 5.66 18.01
CA VAL A 125 -3.09 4.85 19.09
C VAL A 125 -2.04 5.63 19.88
N GLY A 126 -1.42 6.63 19.26
CA GLY A 126 -0.48 7.54 19.87
C GLY A 126 0.74 6.84 20.48
N GLN A 127 1.10 7.22 21.70
CA GLN A 127 2.32 6.75 22.37
C GLN A 127 2.35 5.23 22.61
N SER A 128 1.20 4.56 22.66
CA SER A 128 1.13 3.11 22.85
C SER A 128 1.72 2.30 21.69
N ALA A 129 1.89 2.91 20.52
CA ALA A 129 2.50 2.27 19.36
C ALA A 129 4.03 2.48 19.25
N LEU A 130 4.61 3.39 20.04
CA LEU A 130 6.02 3.77 19.91
C LEU A 130 7.04 2.74 20.45
N PRO A 131 6.73 1.92 21.47
CA PRO A 131 7.71 0.97 21.99
C PRO A 131 8.18 0.01 20.92
N HIS A 132 9.51 -0.11 20.77
CA HIS A 132 10.12 -1.09 19.88
C HIS A 132 10.28 -2.41 20.61
N LEU A 133 9.50 -3.41 20.22
CA LEU A 133 9.46 -4.73 20.86
C LEU A 133 9.89 -5.82 19.85
N PRO A 134 11.18 -5.93 19.51
CA PRO A 134 11.63 -6.88 18.49
C PRO A 134 11.30 -8.33 18.85
N MET A 135 11.24 -8.66 20.14
CA MET A 135 10.88 -10.01 20.63
C MET A 135 9.41 -10.35 20.38
N ALA A 136 8.53 -9.34 20.24
CA ALA A 136 7.10 -9.55 19.94
C ALA A 136 6.84 -10.08 18.52
N TRP A 137 7.87 -10.14 17.66
CA TRP A 137 7.80 -10.71 16.32
C TRP A 137 8.14 -12.20 16.29
N GLY A 138 8.55 -12.78 17.44
CA GLY A 138 8.82 -14.22 17.56
C GLY A 138 7.55 -15.02 17.82
N ASP A 139 7.47 -16.23 17.25
CA ASP A 139 6.30 -17.11 17.30
C ASP A 139 5.85 -17.50 18.74
N ASN A 140 6.75 -17.40 19.72
CA ASN A 140 6.50 -17.81 21.10
C ASN A 140 6.55 -16.64 22.10
N TRP A 141 6.36 -15.40 21.65
CA TRP A 141 6.39 -14.28 22.56
C TRP A 141 5.10 -14.22 23.42
N MET A 142 5.28 -14.27 24.73
CA MET A 142 4.22 -14.27 25.75
C MET A 142 4.34 -13.06 26.70
N GLY A 143 5.15 -12.07 26.36
CA GLY A 143 5.36 -10.89 27.19
C GLY A 143 4.20 -9.89 27.12
N GLU A 144 4.23 -8.92 28.04
CA GLU A 144 3.26 -7.82 28.04
C GLU A 144 3.66 -6.72 27.05
N THR A 145 2.68 -6.13 26.37
CA THR A 145 2.87 -4.92 25.58
C THR A 145 2.55 -3.68 26.41
N PRO A 146 3.32 -2.59 26.29
CA PRO A 146 2.88 -1.30 26.79
C PRO A 146 1.63 -0.86 26.02
N GLY A 147 0.49 -0.85 26.68
CA GLY A 147 -0.79 -0.54 26.03
C GLY A 147 -1.47 -1.76 25.41
N ALA A 148 -2.44 -1.51 24.54
CA ALA A 148 -3.20 -2.58 23.89
C ALA A 148 -2.33 -3.39 22.92
N VAL A 149 -2.47 -4.72 22.91
CA VAL A 149 -1.68 -5.65 22.09
C VAL A 149 -1.68 -5.26 20.61
N HIS A 150 -2.81 -4.78 20.09
CA HIS A 150 -2.94 -4.36 18.70
C HIS A 150 -2.17 -3.08 18.34
N SER A 151 -1.65 -2.33 19.33
CA SER A 151 -0.86 -1.12 19.10
C SER A 151 0.58 -1.43 18.68
N ALA A 152 1.14 -2.55 19.13
CA ALA A 152 2.55 -2.91 18.98
C ALA A 152 3.04 -2.91 17.50
N PRO A 153 2.29 -3.41 16.48
CA PRO A 153 2.77 -3.45 15.11
C PRO A 153 2.60 -2.13 14.34
N LEU A 154 1.86 -1.14 14.86
CA LEU A 154 1.42 0.01 14.06
C LEU A 154 2.57 0.94 13.65
N ALA A 155 3.51 1.23 14.55
CA ALA A 155 4.68 2.05 14.21
C ALA A 155 5.56 1.36 13.16
N ALA A 156 5.81 0.07 13.30
CA ALA A 156 6.58 -0.70 12.33
C ALA A 156 5.89 -0.74 10.96
N ARG A 157 4.56 -0.89 10.92
CA ARG A 157 3.76 -0.85 9.69
C ARG A 157 3.82 0.53 9.03
N TYR A 158 3.67 1.59 9.80
CA TYR A 158 3.79 2.97 9.32
C TYR A 158 5.15 3.20 8.66
N LEU A 159 6.24 2.86 9.35
CA LEU A 159 7.61 3.02 8.85
C LEU A 159 7.85 2.15 7.59
N ASN A 160 7.41 0.90 7.60
CA ASN A 160 7.55 -0.01 6.47
C ASN A 160 6.77 0.46 5.23
N ASN A 161 5.62 1.09 5.41
CA ASN A 161 4.80 1.58 4.30
C ASN A 161 5.36 2.83 3.61
N ARG A 162 6.38 3.49 4.15
CA ARG A 162 7.06 4.60 3.45
C ARG A 162 7.69 4.17 2.13
N LYS A 163 8.09 2.91 2.00
CA LYS A 163 8.66 2.34 0.76
C LYS A 163 7.64 2.12 -0.36
N THR A 164 6.32 2.14 -0.08
CA THR A 164 5.29 1.84 -1.08
C THR A 164 5.29 2.83 -2.24
N SER A 165 5.68 4.09 -1.99
CA SER A 165 5.85 5.11 -3.04
C SER A 165 7.13 4.94 -3.86
N ILE A 166 8.01 4.01 -3.49
CA ILE A 166 9.32 3.81 -4.12
C ILE A 166 9.34 2.55 -4.99
N TYR A 167 8.96 1.40 -4.45
CA TYR A 167 8.99 0.13 -5.19
C TYR A 167 7.86 0.02 -6.23
N GLY A 168 8.00 -0.89 -7.19
CA GLY A 168 7.06 -1.02 -8.31
C GLY A 168 7.08 0.20 -9.26
N GLY A 169 8.23 0.88 -9.33
CA GLY A 169 8.41 2.18 -9.98
C GLY A 169 7.98 3.34 -9.06
N THR A 170 8.88 4.30 -8.84
CA THR A 170 8.58 5.41 -7.93
C THR A 170 7.38 6.23 -8.39
N ASN A 171 6.73 6.94 -7.47
CA ASN A 171 5.60 7.81 -7.82
C ASN A 171 6.01 8.89 -8.82
N GLU A 172 7.27 9.35 -8.79
CA GLU A 172 7.86 10.30 -9.75
C GLU A 172 7.93 9.68 -11.15
N ILE A 173 8.41 8.43 -11.26
CA ILE A 173 8.43 7.71 -12.55
C ILE A 173 7.01 7.49 -13.08
N GLN A 174 6.04 7.20 -12.22
CA GLN A 174 4.65 7.06 -12.64
C GLN A 174 4.09 8.40 -13.17
N ARG A 175 4.41 9.52 -12.53
CA ARG A 175 4.03 10.86 -13.03
C ARG A 175 4.69 11.17 -14.37
N ASN A 176 5.97 10.81 -14.56
CA ASN A 176 6.66 10.97 -15.84
C ASN A 176 5.99 10.14 -16.95
N ILE A 177 5.57 8.90 -16.66
CA ILE A 177 4.85 8.07 -17.64
C ILE A 177 3.53 8.75 -18.05
N ILE A 178 2.79 9.32 -17.10
CA ILE A 178 1.56 10.05 -17.40
C ILE A 178 1.86 11.28 -18.23
N ALA A 179 2.86 12.08 -17.85
CA ALA A 179 3.24 13.29 -18.57
C ALA A 179 3.61 12.97 -20.03
N GLN A 180 4.42 11.95 -20.25
CA GLN A 180 4.85 11.56 -21.60
C GLN A 180 3.73 10.97 -22.46
N ARG A 181 2.92 10.06 -21.87
CA ARG A 181 1.93 9.30 -22.66
C ARG A 181 0.58 9.97 -22.78
N VAL A 182 0.20 10.83 -21.84
CA VAL A 182 -1.10 11.52 -21.83
C VAL A 182 -0.96 12.95 -22.30
N LEU A 183 0.07 13.67 -21.85
CA LEU A 183 0.24 15.09 -22.12
C LEU A 183 1.21 15.37 -23.27
N GLY A 184 2.00 14.38 -23.72
CA GLY A 184 2.97 14.54 -24.79
C GLY A 184 4.19 15.40 -24.43
N LEU A 185 4.52 15.48 -23.11
CA LEU A 185 5.64 16.28 -22.60
C LEU A 185 6.95 15.49 -22.55
#